data_a827b6e664bfeaec1f1cb8eea5b08c1f
#
_entry.id   a827b6e664bfeaec1f1cb8eea5b08c1f
#
_cell.length_a   1.000
_cell.length_b   1.000
_cell.length_c   1.000
_cell.angle_alpha   90.00
_cell.angle_beta   90.00
_cell.angle_gamma   90.00
#
_symmetry.space_group_name_H-M   'P 1'
#
loop_
_entity.id
_entity.type
_entity.pdbx_description
1 polymer ?
#
loop_
_entity_poly.entity_id
_entity_poly.type
_entity_poly.pdbx_seq_one_letter_code
_entity_poly.pdbx_strand_id
1 'polypeptide(L)'
;MLTTEIQQDTHSGPVTLNPRWLRIPAAVKYSGLSRSRLYELLSERKIRSISVKSHKGAERGVRLLDRESIDTFMLALQSEVVSQ
;
A
#
# COMPACT_ATOMS: atom_id res chain seq x y z
N MET A 1 5.29 -12.40 -31.58
CA MET A 1 5.24 -12.37 -30.97
C MET A 1 4.92 -12.21 -30.23
N LEU A 2 5.01 -12.00 -30.44
CA LEU A 2 4.86 -11.84 -29.74
C LEU A 2 4.36 -11.51 -28.92
N THR A 3 4.45 -11.33 -29.07
CA THR A 3 4.11 -11.05 -28.29
C THR A 3 3.55 -10.80 -27.38
N THR A 4 3.64 -10.62 -27.64
CA THR A 4 3.30 -10.46 -26.77
C THR A 4 2.93 -10.17 -25.80
N GLU A 5 3.01 -9.95 -26.05
CA GLU A 5 2.87 -9.80 -25.18
C GLU A 5 2.58 -9.37 -24.23
N ILE A 6 2.58 -9.19 -24.84
CA ILE A 6 2.47 -8.95 -24.03
C ILE A 6 1.90 -8.51 -23.20
N GLN A 7 1.80 -8.31 -23.50
CA GLN A 7 1.48 -8.11 -22.82
C GLN A 7 0.97 -7.69 -21.98
N GLN A 8 0.76 -7.58 -22.45
CA GLN A 8 0.41 -7.42 -21.77
C GLN A 8 0.11 -6.90 -20.98
N ASP A 9 0.02 -6.77 -21.59
CA ASP A 9 -0.14 -6.49 -20.87
C ASP A 9 -0.52 -5.89 -20.20
N THR A 10 -0.70 -5.69 -20.73
CA THR A 10 -0.87 -5.40 -20.15
C THR A 10 -1.52 -4.89 -19.36
N HIS A 11 -1.77 -4.70 -19.72
CA HIS A 11 -2.11 -4.59 -18.98
C HIS A 11 -2.45 -4.14 -18.20
N SER A 12 -2.74 -3.88 -18.57
CA SER A 12 -2.73 -3.74 -17.83
C SER A 12 -2.59 -3.63 -17.07
N GLY A 13 -2.36 -3.44 -17.30
CA GLY A 13 -1.78 -3.55 -16.64
C GLY A 13 -1.49 -3.34 -15.96
N PRO A 14 -1.06 -3.05 -16.26
CA PRO A 14 -0.42 -3.05 -15.49
C PRO A 14 -0.58 -2.69 -14.78
N VAL A 15 -0.28 -2.52 -15.54
CA VAL A 15 -0.26 -1.89 -14.72
C VAL A 15 -0.28 -1.67 -13.28
N THR A 16 -0.12 -1.30 -12.78
CA THR A 16 -0.54 -1.08 -11.44
C THR A 16 -0.36 -2.27 -10.53
N LEU A 17 0.71 -3.01 -10.73
CA LEU A 17 1.02 -4.13 -9.86
C LEU A 17 1.42 -3.65 -8.48
N ASN A 18 2.06 -2.47 -8.40
CA ASN A 18 2.48 -1.91 -7.13
C ASN A 18 2.06 -0.45 -7.03
N PRO A 19 0.77 -0.20 -6.85
CA PRO A 19 0.32 1.18 -6.71
C PRO A 19 0.92 1.79 -5.45
N ARG A 20 1.21 3.07 -5.50
CA ARG A 20 1.75 3.75 -4.34
C ARG A 20 0.75 3.83 -3.19
N TRP A 21 -0.51 4.03 -3.52
CA TRP A 21 -1.55 4.25 -2.51
C TRP A 21 -2.47 3.06 -2.45
N LEU A 22 -2.62 2.49 -1.26
CA LEU A 22 -3.34 1.24 -1.05
C LEU A 22 -4.50 1.46 -0.10
N ARG A 23 -5.65 0.88 -0.44
CA ARG A 23 -6.72 0.77 0.53
C ARG A 23 -6.35 -0.25 1.58
N ILE A 24 -7.06 -0.23 2.71
CA ILE A 24 -6.75 -1.12 3.82
C ILE A 24 -6.68 -2.60 3.39
N PRO A 25 -7.67 -3.15 2.66
CA PRO A 25 -7.55 -4.57 2.29
C PRO A 25 -6.33 -4.87 1.43
N ALA A 26 -6.00 -3.96 0.52
CA ALA A 26 -4.81 -4.15 -0.33
C ALA A 26 -3.54 -4.03 0.50
N ALA A 27 -3.52 -3.12 1.47
CA ALA A 27 -2.36 -2.96 2.35
C ALA A 27 -2.15 -4.19 3.22
N VAL A 28 -3.22 -4.83 3.67
CA VAL A 28 -3.13 -6.09 4.41
C VAL A 28 -2.43 -7.14 3.56
N LYS A 29 -2.87 -7.28 2.31
CA LYS A 29 -2.27 -8.28 1.42
C LYS A 29 -0.83 -7.93 1.10
N TYR A 30 -0.56 -6.67 0.86
CA TYR A 30 0.78 -6.24 0.47
C TYR A 30 1.78 -6.42 1.61
N SER A 31 1.40 -6.02 2.82
CA SER A 31 2.31 -6.00 3.96
C SER A 31 2.36 -7.32 4.71
N GLY A 32 1.31 -8.11 4.64
CA GLY A 32 1.20 -9.30 5.46
C GLY A 32 0.77 -9.02 6.89
N LEU A 33 0.47 -7.77 7.20
CA LEU A 33 0.05 -7.39 8.55
C LEU A 33 -1.47 -7.41 8.64
N SER A 34 -1.96 -7.65 9.86
CA SER A 34 -3.41 -7.62 10.08
C SER A 34 -3.94 -6.20 9.97
N ARG A 35 -5.24 -6.10 9.75
CA ARG A 35 -5.92 -4.81 9.72
C ARG A 35 -5.69 -4.04 11.00
N SER A 36 -5.83 -4.72 12.13
CA SER A 36 -5.64 -4.10 13.45
C SER A 36 -4.23 -3.54 13.58
N ARG A 37 -3.24 -4.31 13.15
CA ARG A 37 -1.86 -3.86 13.25
C ARG A 37 -1.62 -2.63 12.38
N LEU A 38 -2.21 -2.59 11.19
CA LEU A 38 -2.08 -1.42 10.32
C LEU A 38 -2.66 -0.18 10.99
N TYR A 39 -3.83 -0.31 11.63
CA TYR A 39 -4.42 0.82 12.32
C TYR A 39 -3.56 1.29 13.50
N GLU A 40 -2.93 0.35 14.20
CA GLU A 40 -1.99 0.72 15.26
C GLU A 40 -0.83 1.54 14.71
N LEU A 41 -0.27 1.07 13.61
CA LEU A 41 0.86 1.78 13.00
C LEU A 41 0.47 3.17 12.51
N LEU A 42 -0.74 3.30 12.01
CA LEU A 42 -1.26 4.60 11.60
C LEU A 42 -1.40 5.53 12.80
N SER A 43 -1.93 5.03 13.91
CA SER A 43 -2.11 5.87 15.09
C SER A 43 -0.77 6.24 15.72
N GLU A 44 0.23 5.38 15.57
CA GLU A 44 1.59 5.65 16.07
C GLU A 44 2.40 6.48 15.08
N ARG A 45 1.82 6.77 13.92
CA ARG A 45 2.48 7.56 12.87
C ARG A 45 3.73 6.91 12.31
N LYS A 46 3.75 5.59 12.32
CA LYS A 46 4.86 4.84 11.76
C LYS A 46 4.71 4.60 10.27
N ILE A 47 3.49 4.68 9.78
CA ILE A 47 3.20 4.66 8.34
C ILE A 47 2.27 5.83 8.04
N ARG A 48 2.25 6.24 6.77
CA ARG A 48 1.48 7.42 6.34
C ARG A 48 0.21 7.00 5.61
N SER A 49 -0.80 7.82 5.77
CA SER A 49 -2.03 7.65 5.01
C SER A 49 -2.63 9.00 4.68
N ILE A 50 -3.50 9.00 3.70
CA ILE A 50 -4.30 10.16 3.34
C ILE A 50 -5.75 9.74 3.26
N SER A 51 -6.64 10.72 3.39
CA SER A 51 -8.07 10.51 3.21
C SER A 51 -8.49 11.30 1.98
N VAL A 52 -9.13 10.62 1.04
CA VAL A 52 -9.60 11.26 -0.18
C VAL A 52 -11.09 11.05 -0.26
N LYS A 53 -11.83 12.14 -0.45
CA LYS A 53 -13.28 12.01 -0.59
C LYS A 53 -13.60 11.22 -1.85
N SER A 54 -14.56 10.33 -1.75
CA SER A 54 -14.92 9.48 -2.88
C SER A 54 -15.52 10.29 -4.03
N HIS A 55 -16.14 11.41 -3.71
CA HIS A 55 -16.67 12.32 -4.72
C HIS A 55 -16.94 13.66 -4.07
N LYS A 56 -17.17 14.67 -4.91
CA LYS A 56 -17.47 16.00 -4.43
C LYS A 56 -18.73 15.97 -3.57
N GLY A 57 -18.64 16.54 -2.38
CA GLY A 57 -19.78 16.58 -1.47
C GLY A 57 -19.93 15.36 -0.58
N ALA A 58 -19.08 14.34 -0.77
CA ALA A 58 -19.13 13.16 0.08
C ALA A 58 -18.73 13.53 1.50
N GLU A 59 -19.42 12.94 2.48
CA GLU A 59 -19.07 13.15 3.88
C GLU A 59 -17.89 12.31 4.30
N ARG A 60 -17.73 11.14 3.68
CA ARG A 60 -16.66 10.22 4.02
C ARG A 60 -15.65 10.13 2.91
N GLY A 61 -14.43 9.86 3.33
CA GLY A 61 -13.36 9.63 2.39
C GLY A 61 -12.92 8.19 2.40
N VAL A 62 -12.06 7.89 1.45
CA VAL A 62 -11.38 6.60 1.37
C VAL A 62 -9.99 6.82 1.97
N ARG A 63 -9.62 5.95 2.91
CA ARG A 63 -8.29 6.01 3.47
C ARG A 63 -7.34 5.24 2.57
N LEU A 64 -6.26 5.89 2.19
CA LEU A 64 -5.22 5.28 1.36
C LEU A 64 -3.90 5.32 2.12
N LEU A 65 -3.24 4.19 2.18
CA LEU A 65 -1.96 4.06 2.88
C LEU A 65 -0.83 4.21 1.88
N ASP A 66 0.22 4.89 2.30
CA ASP A 66 1.39 5.09 1.45
C ASP A 66 2.24 3.83 1.48
N ARG A 67 2.27 3.10 0.36
CA ARG A 67 3.04 1.86 0.25
C ARG A 67 4.51 2.10 0.59
N GLU A 68 5.06 3.22 0.16
CA GLU A 68 6.47 3.50 0.42
C GLU A 68 6.76 3.63 1.91
N SER A 69 5.83 4.19 2.68
CA SER A 69 6.03 4.29 4.11
C SER A 69 5.95 2.92 4.78
N ILE A 70 5.13 2.04 4.25
CA ILE A 70 5.08 0.65 4.72
C ILE A 70 6.42 -0.03 4.47
N ASP A 71 6.95 0.14 3.26
CA ASP A 71 8.24 -0.44 2.91
C ASP A 71 9.35 0.07 3.82
N THR A 72 9.37 1.37 4.06
CA THR A 72 10.38 1.97 4.92
C THR A 72 10.30 1.41 6.33
N PHE A 73 9.08 1.27 6.85
CA PHE A 73 8.87 0.71 8.18
C PHE A 73 9.39 -0.74 8.24
N MET A 74 9.05 -1.54 7.24
CA MET A 74 9.47 -2.94 7.20
C MET A 74 10.97 -3.08 7.08
N LEU A 75 11.60 -2.23 6.26
CA LEU A 75 13.05 -2.26 6.10
C LEU A 75 13.76 -1.87 7.39
N ALA A 76 13.20 -0.93 8.14
CA ALA A 76 13.76 -0.54 9.41
C ALA A 76 13.74 -1.71 10.41
N LEU A 77 12.64 -2.47 10.41
CA LEU A 77 12.55 -3.66 11.26
C LEU A 77 13.57 -4.71 10.85
N GLN A 78 13.74 -4.91 9.56
CA GLN A 78 14.72 -5.86 9.05
C GLN A 78 16.12 -5.48 9.50
N SER A 79 16.43 -4.19 9.45
CA SER A 79 17.72 -3.68 9.87
C SER A 79 17.97 -3.98 11.35
N GLU A 80 16.95 -3.79 12.17
CA GLU A 80 17.07 -4.07 13.60
C GLU A 80 17.35 -5.53 13.87
N VAL A 81 16.66 -6.41 13.14
CA VAL A 81 16.85 -7.85 13.30
C VAL A 81 18.26 -8.25 12.88
N VAL A 82 18.73 -7.70 11.76
CA VAL A 82 20.04 -8.04 11.24
C VAL A 82 21.15 -7.56 12.18
N SER A 83 20.93 -6.42 12.83
CA SER A 83 21.97 -5.86 13.68
C SER A 83 22.11 -6.60 15.00
N GLN A 84 21.21 -7.51 15.27
CA GLN A 84 21.34 -8.34 16.47
C GLN A 84 22.15 -9.59 16.16
#